data_c6e41454140e16f9a299472dd199f96b
#
_entry.id   c6e41454140e16f9a299472dd199f96b
#
_cell.length_a   1.000
_cell.length_b   1.000
_cell.length_c   1.000
_cell.angle_alpha   90.00
_cell.angle_beta   90.00
_cell.angle_gamma   90.00
#
_symmetry.space_group_name_H-M   'P 1'
#
loop_
_entity.id
_entity.type
_entity.pdbx_description
1 polymer ?
#
loop_
_entity_poly.entity_id
_entity_poly.type
_entity_poly.pdbx_seq_one_letter_code
_entity_poly.pdbx_strand_id
1 'polypeptide(L)'
;MNDAARNGRPHPLIVAGFSSQDLAAEIAAALGSKIVKVTRKQFSDKEIQTTIEENVRGHDVVVIASASGDPNKQEKEARLLMRAANRAGAKKVTLVLPYMWYGRSDDIWDERNSPALIDTIETLRGHCQSVVVAEPHNAGLTREKFLDTESPVKNCTIAHFAFPFAVQLKDLMDSGAIRHDNLMLAHADAGSTKRISRSFRACLYGLLGFPDRNPDEDDWAQGLKDRDKATRKTKVKGFSADATGKDVVIFEDMIASGGTACDLAAFLKTMGARSVVLFATTGLFTTDEKKGETLTASVERIDRSTLDAVFITDTYSHRLTDPRIHTAIERSPVIHTIAIGAYLAAIIRALHLEVSGDTATDENSVSAILRGMHPDQTRPGQRIARAAVPKPGNPLSTPATTAPVV
;
A
#
# COMPACT_ATOMS: atom_id res chain seq x y z
N MET A 1 9.20 -14.53 24.76
CA MET A 1 8.39 -15.71 25.19
C MET A 1 7.22 -15.85 24.24
N ASN A 2 7.08 -17.01 23.59
CA ASN A 2 6.10 -17.28 22.54
C ASN A 2 4.64 -17.13 23.06
N ASP A 3 3.92 -16.12 22.62
CA ASP A 3 2.50 -15.88 22.96
C ASP A 3 1.54 -17.01 22.47
N ALA A 4 1.97 -17.83 21.53
CA ALA A 4 1.22 -19.01 21.08
C ALA A 4 0.96 -20.04 22.19
N ALA A 5 1.79 -20.04 23.23
CA ALA A 5 1.61 -20.92 24.40
C ALA A 5 0.45 -20.51 25.31
N ARG A 6 -0.09 -19.30 25.20
CA ARG A 6 -1.16 -18.83 26.06
C ARG A 6 -2.56 -19.35 25.71
N ASN A 7 -2.83 -19.72 24.45
CA ASN A 7 -4.19 -20.11 24.04
C ASN A 7 -4.29 -21.52 23.37
N GLY A 8 -3.20 -22.27 23.25
CA GLY A 8 -3.22 -23.64 22.71
C GLY A 8 -3.64 -23.77 21.23
N ARG A 9 -3.81 -22.65 20.51
CA ARG A 9 -4.13 -22.67 19.07
C ARG A 9 -2.85 -22.74 18.25
N PRO A 10 -2.74 -23.68 17.29
CA PRO A 10 -1.59 -23.75 16.40
C PRO A 10 -1.56 -22.50 15.50
N HIS A 11 -0.36 -22.06 15.10
CA HIS A 11 -0.21 -20.96 14.12
C HIS A 11 -0.92 -21.31 12.81
N PRO A 12 -1.49 -20.33 12.11
CA PRO A 12 -2.11 -20.57 10.80
C PRO A 12 -1.06 -21.01 9.79
N LEU A 13 -1.47 -21.79 8.81
CA LEU A 13 -0.63 -22.16 7.68
C LEU A 13 -0.69 -21.08 6.60
N ILE A 14 0.44 -20.70 6.05
CA ILE A 14 0.53 -19.65 5.01
C ILE A 14 0.60 -20.30 3.63
N VAL A 15 -0.29 -19.89 2.74
CA VAL A 15 -0.29 -20.24 1.32
C VAL A 15 -0.02 -18.99 0.51
N ALA A 16 1.12 -18.94 -0.16
CA ALA A 16 1.53 -17.78 -0.93
C ALA A 16 1.07 -17.88 -2.40
N GLY A 17 0.43 -16.84 -2.93
CA GLY A 17 0.26 -16.62 -4.36
C GLY A 17 1.63 -16.37 -5.04
N PHE A 18 1.71 -16.57 -6.36
CA PHE A 18 2.98 -16.44 -7.10
C PHE A 18 3.65 -15.07 -6.89
N SER A 19 2.86 -14.00 -6.99
CA SER A 19 3.34 -12.62 -6.87
C SER A 19 3.55 -12.14 -5.43
N SER A 20 3.30 -12.99 -4.42
CA SER A 20 3.32 -12.61 -3.00
C SER A 20 4.31 -13.44 -2.18
N GLN A 21 5.23 -14.16 -2.81
CA GLN A 21 6.11 -15.11 -2.11
C GLN A 21 7.02 -14.42 -1.10
N ASP A 22 7.59 -13.26 -1.45
CA ASP A 22 8.49 -12.53 -0.57
C ASP A 22 7.75 -12.01 0.67
N LEU A 23 6.65 -11.29 0.44
CA LEU A 23 5.83 -10.77 1.52
C LEU A 23 5.23 -11.89 2.39
N ALA A 24 4.84 -13.02 1.79
CA ALA A 24 4.38 -14.17 2.54
C ALA A 24 5.48 -14.77 3.42
N ALA A 25 6.74 -14.76 2.97
CA ALA A 25 7.88 -15.21 3.77
C ALA A 25 8.10 -14.30 4.99
N GLU A 26 8.01 -12.99 4.82
CA GLU A 26 8.11 -12.02 5.92
C GLU A 26 6.97 -12.18 6.92
N ILE A 27 5.72 -12.31 6.43
CA ILE A 27 4.55 -12.54 7.28
C ILE A 27 4.69 -13.86 8.06
N ALA A 28 5.08 -14.93 7.39
CA ALA A 28 5.27 -16.24 8.03
C ALA A 28 6.34 -16.20 9.12
N ALA A 29 7.47 -15.54 8.85
CA ALA A 29 8.54 -15.37 9.82
C ALA A 29 8.07 -14.57 11.06
N ALA A 30 7.33 -13.47 10.85
CA ALA A 30 6.79 -12.64 11.93
C ALA A 30 5.71 -13.36 12.77
N LEU A 31 4.95 -14.26 12.15
CA LEU A 31 3.93 -15.08 12.84
C LEU A 31 4.53 -16.32 13.52
N GLY A 32 5.72 -16.76 13.15
CA GLY A 32 6.23 -18.10 13.46
C GLY A 32 5.44 -19.22 12.75
N SER A 33 4.87 -18.90 11.60
CA SER A 33 4.00 -19.79 10.81
C SER A 33 4.78 -20.52 9.73
N LYS A 34 4.25 -21.68 9.31
CA LYS A 34 4.81 -22.44 8.20
C LYS A 34 4.22 -21.97 6.88
N ILE A 35 5.07 -21.82 5.86
CA ILE A 35 4.64 -21.67 4.47
C ILE A 35 4.41 -23.05 3.88
N VAL A 36 3.24 -23.26 3.35
CA VAL A 36 2.83 -24.51 2.71
C VAL A 36 3.35 -24.54 1.28
N LYS A 37 3.95 -25.65 0.89
CA LYS A 37 4.43 -25.86 -0.47
C LYS A 37 3.26 -25.93 -1.45
N VAL A 38 3.34 -25.12 -2.50
CA VAL A 38 2.37 -25.06 -3.60
C VAL A 38 3.06 -25.36 -4.92
N THR A 39 2.54 -26.32 -5.66
CA THR A 39 2.95 -26.58 -7.05
C THR A 39 2.05 -25.77 -7.99
N ARG A 40 2.68 -25.11 -8.96
CA ARG A 40 2.04 -24.33 -10.00
C ARG A 40 2.42 -24.91 -11.36
N LYS A 41 1.40 -25.17 -12.18
CA LYS A 41 1.57 -25.62 -13.55
C LYS A 41 0.85 -24.64 -14.48
N GLN A 42 1.52 -24.24 -15.54
CA GLN A 42 0.90 -23.53 -16.65
C GLN A 42 0.94 -24.44 -17.88
N PHE A 43 -0.21 -24.60 -18.51
CA PHE A 43 -0.34 -25.39 -19.73
C PHE A 43 0.04 -24.53 -20.97
N SER A 44 0.17 -25.18 -22.12
CA SER A 44 0.55 -24.52 -23.38
C SER A 44 -0.45 -23.47 -23.85
N ASP A 45 -1.73 -23.68 -23.53
CA ASP A 45 -2.85 -22.75 -23.79
C ASP A 45 -2.95 -21.62 -22.75
N LYS A 46 -1.99 -21.51 -21.83
CA LYS A 46 -1.89 -20.53 -20.74
C LYS A 46 -2.81 -20.80 -19.55
N GLU A 47 -3.60 -21.85 -19.55
CA GLU A 47 -4.34 -22.26 -18.34
C GLU A 47 -3.39 -22.55 -17.19
N ILE A 48 -3.87 -22.33 -15.96
CA ILE A 48 -3.07 -22.56 -14.75
C ILE A 48 -3.74 -23.59 -13.85
N GLN A 49 -2.91 -24.38 -13.18
CA GLN A 49 -3.30 -25.31 -12.13
C GLN A 49 -2.44 -25.05 -10.89
N THR A 50 -3.06 -25.10 -9.72
CA THR A 50 -2.38 -24.99 -8.43
C THR A 50 -2.69 -26.20 -7.58
N THR A 51 -1.69 -26.71 -6.86
CA THR A 51 -1.84 -27.84 -5.94
C THR A 51 -1.18 -27.51 -4.61
N ILE A 52 -1.89 -27.67 -3.51
CA ILE A 52 -1.32 -27.59 -2.16
C ILE A 52 -0.76 -28.99 -1.85
N GLU A 53 0.57 -29.06 -1.68
CA GLU A 53 1.29 -30.34 -1.53
C GLU A 53 1.24 -30.91 -0.11
N GLU A 54 0.82 -30.11 0.86
CA GLU A 54 0.87 -30.48 2.27
C GLU A 54 -0.53 -30.60 2.88
N ASN A 55 -0.64 -31.32 3.98
CA ASN A 55 -1.91 -31.47 4.67
C ASN A 55 -2.30 -30.18 5.40
N VAL A 56 -3.43 -29.62 5.01
CA VAL A 56 -4.02 -28.41 5.63
C VAL A 56 -5.34 -28.70 6.36
N ARG A 57 -5.73 -29.98 6.46
CA ARG A 57 -6.99 -30.40 7.08
C ARG A 57 -7.04 -29.96 8.55
N GLY A 58 -8.13 -29.29 8.92
CA GLY A 58 -8.38 -28.83 10.29
C GLY A 58 -7.55 -27.62 10.72
N HIS A 59 -6.66 -27.10 9.85
CA HIS A 59 -5.88 -25.91 10.12
C HIS A 59 -6.58 -24.64 9.61
N ASP A 60 -6.32 -23.53 10.26
CA ASP A 60 -6.59 -22.19 9.69
C ASP A 60 -5.53 -21.92 8.62
N VAL A 61 -5.99 -21.51 7.44
CA VAL A 61 -5.15 -21.25 6.26
C VAL A 61 -5.26 -19.78 5.88
N VAL A 62 -4.13 -19.12 5.70
CA VAL A 62 -4.05 -17.75 5.22
C VAL A 62 -3.49 -17.76 3.80
N VAL A 63 -4.29 -17.34 2.84
CA VAL A 63 -3.89 -17.19 1.44
C VAL A 63 -3.48 -15.75 1.21
N ILE A 64 -2.21 -15.52 0.87
CA ILE A 64 -1.67 -14.19 0.59
C ILE A 64 -1.55 -14.04 -0.92
N ALA A 65 -2.27 -13.08 -1.50
CA ALA A 65 -2.30 -12.86 -2.94
C ALA A 65 -2.38 -11.35 -3.27
N SER A 66 -1.51 -10.89 -4.14
CA SER A 66 -1.41 -9.50 -4.58
C SER A 66 -1.61 -9.40 -6.09
N ALA A 67 -2.15 -8.27 -6.53
CA ALA A 67 -2.36 -7.96 -7.95
C ALA A 67 -1.06 -7.61 -8.72
N SER A 68 0.09 -8.12 -8.29
CA SER A 68 1.37 -7.84 -8.95
C SER A 68 1.51 -8.64 -10.25
N GLY A 69 1.74 -7.95 -11.38
CA GLY A 69 1.88 -8.56 -12.70
C GLY A 69 0.55 -8.64 -13.46
N ASP A 70 0.21 -9.80 -14.03
CA ASP A 70 -1.06 -10.02 -14.75
C ASP A 70 -2.22 -10.18 -13.76
N PRO A 71 -3.13 -9.20 -13.64
CA PRO A 71 -4.20 -9.21 -12.66
C PRO A 71 -5.17 -10.38 -12.87
N ASN A 72 -5.46 -10.75 -14.11
CA ASN A 72 -6.39 -11.84 -14.42
C ASN A 72 -5.84 -13.19 -13.96
N LYS A 73 -4.55 -13.42 -14.22
CA LYS A 73 -3.87 -14.65 -13.81
C LYS A 73 -3.76 -14.75 -12.30
N GLN A 74 -3.41 -13.64 -11.62
CA GLN A 74 -3.24 -13.61 -10.17
C GLN A 74 -4.58 -13.79 -9.42
N GLU A 75 -5.64 -13.14 -9.88
CA GLU A 75 -6.98 -13.33 -9.33
C GLU A 75 -7.45 -14.78 -9.47
N LYS A 76 -7.27 -15.36 -10.67
CA LYS A 76 -7.59 -16.77 -10.92
C LYS A 76 -6.79 -17.71 -10.00
N GLU A 77 -5.50 -17.46 -9.81
CA GLU A 77 -4.64 -18.24 -8.92
C GLU A 77 -5.12 -18.17 -7.47
N ALA A 78 -5.40 -16.97 -6.95
CA ALA A 78 -5.88 -16.78 -5.58
C ALA A 78 -7.15 -17.59 -5.32
N ARG A 79 -8.10 -17.55 -6.24
CA ARG A 79 -9.32 -18.33 -6.18
C ARG A 79 -9.07 -19.84 -6.18
N LEU A 80 -8.17 -20.32 -7.03
CA LEU A 80 -7.81 -21.75 -7.09
C LEU A 80 -7.14 -22.20 -5.79
N LEU A 81 -6.27 -21.38 -5.18
CA LEU A 81 -5.60 -21.68 -3.92
C LEU A 81 -6.61 -21.76 -2.75
N MET A 82 -7.53 -20.80 -2.65
CA MET A 82 -8.58 -20.84 -1.62
C MET A 82 -9.47 -22.06 -1.78
N ARG A 83 -9.87 -22.40 -3.00
CA ARG A 83 -10.66 -23.59 -3.28
C ARG A 83 -9.91 -24.88 -2.95
N ALA A 84 -8.62 -24.94 -3.27
CA ALA A 84 -7.77 -26.10 -2.92
C ALA A 84 -7.69 -26.27 -1.40
N ALA A 85 -7.49 -25.20 -0.63
CA ALA A 85 -7.48 -25.23 0.82
C ALA A 85 -8.82 -25.72 1.40
N ASN A 86 -9.95 -25.18 0.93
CA ASN A 86 -11.28 -25.61 1.35
C ASN A 86 -11.53 -27.10 1.04
N ARG A 87 -11.20 -27.54 -0.18
CA ARG A 87 -11.36 -28.97 -0.58
C ARG A 87 -10.46 -29.91 0.20
N ALA A 88 -9.29 -29.46 0.60
CA ALA A 88 -8.36 -30.19 1.46
C ALA A 88 -8.82 -30.24 2.93
N GLY A 89 -9.93 -29.56 3.27
CA GLY A 89 -10.53 -29.58 4.61
C GLY A 89 -9.91 -28.58 5.57
N ALA A 90 -9.41 -27.44 5.10
CA ALA A 90 -9.03 -26.33 5.96
C ALA A 90 -10.22 -25.94 6.87
N LYS A 91 -9.93 -25.60 8.13
CA LYS A 91 -10.95 -25.18 9.11
C LYS A 91 -11.50 -23.81 8.80
N LYS A 92 -10.62 -22.88 8.41
CA LYS A 92 -10.92 -21.51 8.04
C LYS A 92 -9.95 -21.06 6.95
N VAL A 93 -10.44 -20.34 5.96
CA VAL A 93 -9.61 -19.69 4.94
C VAL A 93 -9.71 -18.19 5.11
N THR A 94 -8.58 -17.52 5.31
CA THR A 94 -8.45 -16.07 5.32
C THR A 94 -7.72 -15.63 4.07
N LEU A 95 -8.29 -14.70 3.32
CA LEU A 95 -7.63 -14.08 2.17
C LEU A 95 -6.95 -12.79 2.61
N VAL A 96 -5.69 -12.60 2.24
CA VAL A 96 -4.94 -11.35 2.46
C VAL A 96 -4.57 -10.77 1.11
N LEU A 97 -5.02 -9.54 0.87
CA LEU A 97 -4.84 -8.79 -0.37
C LEU A 97 -3.95 -7.57 -0.11
N PRO A 98 -2.62 -7.69 -0.23
CA PRO A 98 -1.71 -6.55 -0.08
C PRO A 98 -1.96 -5.45 -1.11
N TYR A 99 -2.27 -5.82 -2.35
CA TYR A 99 -2.78 -4.93 -3.39
C TYR A 99 -3.93 -5.61 -4.13
N MET A 100 -5.08 -4.93 -4.17
CA MET A 100 -6.32 -5.51 -4.69
C MET A 100 -6.46 -5.32 -6.20
N TRP A 101 -6.92 -6.36 -6.88
CA TRP A 101 -7.26 -6.33 -8.32
C TRP A 101 -8.41 -5.36 -8.58
N TYR A 102 -8.34 -4.67 -9.69
CA TYR A 102 -9.39 -3.79 -10.21
C TYR A 102 -9.89 -2.71 -9.22
N GLY A 103 -9.12 -2.39 -8.16
CA GLY A 103 -9.51 -1.44 -7.14
C GLY A 103 -9.93 -0.06 -7.66
N ARG A 104 -9.43 0.34 -8.85
CA ARG A 104 -9.76 1.62 -9.51
C ARG A 104 -10.98 1.55 -10.41
N SER A 105 -11.57 0.38 -10.62
CA SER A 105 -12.78 0.17 -11.42
C SER A 105 -13.97 -0.01 -10.48
N ASP A 106 -14.18 0.99 -9.63
CA ASP A 106 -15.16 1.00 -8.54
C ASP A 106 -16.44 1.80 -8.85
N ASP A 107 -16.41 2.67 -9.87
CA ASP A 107 -17.52 3.52 -10.24
C ASP A 107 -18.33 2.98 -11.43
N ILE A 108 -19.66 3.09 -11.34
CA ILE A 108 -20.57 2.94 -12.46
C ILE A 108 -20.80 4.32 -13.07
N TRP A 109 -20.06 4.67 -14.10
CA TRP A 109 -20.14 5.96 -14.78
C TRP A 109 -20.91 5.93 -16.13
N ASP A 110 -21.36 4.76 -16.54
CA ASP A 110 -22.24 4.48 -17.69
C ASP A 110 -23.04 3.21 -17.38
N GLU A 111 -24.33 3.17 -17.71
CA GLU A 111 -25.20 1.99 -17.53
C GLU A 111 -24.67 0.71 -18.18
N ARG A 112 -23.78 0.83 -19.14
CA ARG A 112 -23.13 -0.27 -19.88
C ARG A 112 -21.72 -0.58 -19.37
N ASN A 113 -21.28 0.07 -18.29
CA ASN A 113 -19.99 -0.17 -17.66
C ASN A 113 -20.16 -1.18 -16.51
N SER A 114 -19.37 -2.24 -16.52
CA SER A 114 -19.29 -3.16 -15.39
C SER A 114 -18.18 -2.71 -14.43
N PRO A 115 -18.48 -2.44 -13.15
CA PRO A 115 -17.47 -2.16 -12.15
C PRO A 115 -16.70 -3.44 -11.81
N ALA A 116 -15.54 -3.62 -12.41
CA ALA A 116 -14.74 -4.84 -12.28
C ALA A 116 -14.31 -5.15 -10.84
N LEU A 117 -14.24 -4.13 -9.96
CA LEU A 117 -14.01 -4.33 -8.53
C LEU A 117 -15.10 -5.20 -7.90
N ILE A 118 -16.37 -4.91 -8.18
CA ILE A 118 -17.52 -5.64 -7.61
C ILE A 118 -17.49 -7.08 -8.08
N ASP A 119 -17.35 -7.30 -9.39
CA ASP A 119 -17.23 -8.65 -9.99
C ASP A 119 -16.09 -9.46 -9.36
N THR A 120 -14.93 -8.83 -9.17
CA THR A 120 -13.77 -9.44 -8.52
C THR A 120 -14.10 -9.86 -7.08
N ILE A 121 -14.73 -8.98 -6.29
CA ILE A 121 -15.10 -9.30 -4.91
C ILE A 121 -16.10 -10.46 -4.86
N GLU A 122 -17.13 -10.45 -5.70
CA GLU A 122 -18.14 -11.50 -5.78
C GLU A 122 -17.52 -12.84 -6.15
N THR A 123 -16.55 -12.84 -7.04
CA THR A 123 -15.78 -14.02 -7.43
C THR A 123 -14.93 -14.59 -6.28
N LEU A 124 -14.34 -13.73 -5.45
CA LEU A 124 -13.41 -14.14 -4.37
C LEU A 124 -14.15 -14.51 -3.08
N ARG A 125 -15.17 -13.73 -2.69
CA ARG A 125 -15.85 -13.84 -1.39
C ARG A 125 -16.42 -15.22 -1.11
N GLY A 126 -16.85 -15.94 -2.14
CA GLY A 126 -17.40 -17.31 -2.01
C GLY A 126 -16.40 -18.37 -1.51
N HIS A 127 -15.13 -18.03 -1.33
CA HIS A 127 -14.08 -18.99 -1.06
C HIS A 127 -13.29 -18.74 0.24
N CYS A 128 -13.62 -17.69 1.00
CA CYS A 128 -12.97 -17.39 2.28
C CYS A 128 -14.00 -16.98 3.34
N GLN A 129 -13.64 -17.09 4.62
CA GLN A 129 -14.44 -16.69 5.76
C GLN A 129 -14.00 -15.37 6.36
N SER A 130 -12.77 -14.94 6.06
CA SER A 130 -12.21 -13.66 6.47
C SER A 130 -11.37 -13.08 5.35
N VAL A 131 -11.33 -11.76 5.26
CA VAL A 131 -10.47 -11.06 4.32
C VAL A 131 -9.75 -9.89 5.00
N VAL A 132 -8.51 -9.70 4.64
CA VAL A 132 -7.72 -8.51 4.96
C VAL A 132 -7.37 -7.83 3.63
N VAL A 133 -7.78 -6.59 3.46
CA VAL A 133 -7.47 -5.79 2.26
C VAL A 133 -6.63 -4.60 2.70
N ALA A 134 -5.44 -4.49 2.14
CA ALA A 134 -4.55 -3.38 2.45
C ALA A 134 -4.88 -2.17 1.59
N GLU A 135 -5.19 -1.05 2.24
CA GLU A 135 -5.45 0.29 1.68
C GLU A 135 -6.15 0.28 0.31
N PRO A 136 -7.36 -0.30 0.18
CA PRO A 136 -8.05 -0.35 -1.10
C PRO A 136 -8.45 1.06 -1.55
N HIS A 137 -8.52 1.27 -2.86
CA HIS A 137 -8.89 2.56 -3.47
C HIS A 137 -10.24 3.11 -2.96
N ASN A 138 -11.19 2.20 -2.69
CA ASN A 138 -12.48 2.51 -2.09
C ASN A 138 -12.76 1.53 -0.93
N ALA A 139 -12.34 1.90 0.26
CA ALA A 139 -12.43 1.06 1.45
C ALA A 139 -13.89 0.75 1.84
N GLY A 140 -14.78 1.74 1.75
CA GLY A 140 -16.20 1.59 2.08
C GLY A 140 -16.89 0.57 1.20
N LEU A 141 -16.80 0.74 -0.12
CA LEU A 141 -17.38 -0.17 -1.10
C LEU A 141 -16.76 -1.57 -1.00
N THR A 142 -15.45 -1.67 -0.84
CA THR A 142 -14.74 -2.95 -0.70
C THR A 142 -15.29 -3.73 0.49
N ARG A 143 -15.39 -3.09 1.66
CA ARG A 143 -15.92 -3.71 2.87
C ARG A 143 -17.38 -4.11 2.73
N GLU A 144 -18.23 -3.22 2.19
CA GLU A 144 -19.64 -3.48 1.93
C GLU A 144 -19.83 -4.75 1.08
N LYS A 145 -19.10 -4.84 -0.03
CA LYS A 145 -19.28 -5.96 -0.97
C LYS A 145 -18.72 -7.28 -0.47
N PHE A 146 -17.65 -7.26 0.35
CA PHE A 146 -17.18 -8.49 1.02
C PHE A 146 -18.16 -8.96 2.10
N LEU A 147 -18.79 -8.05 2.84
CA LEU A 147 -19.72 -8.36 3.94
C LEU A 147 -21.19 -8.43 3.55
N ASP A 148 -21.49 -8.40 2.27
CA ASP A 148 -22.85 -8.55 1.76
C ASP A 148 -23.56 -9.77 2.38
N THR A 149 -24.89 -9.68 2.53
CA THR A 149 -25.74 -10.66 3.23
C THR A 149 -25.60 -12.08 2.72
N GLU A 150 -25.32 -12.26 1.44
CA GLU A 150 -25.10 -13.57 0.81
C GLU A 150 -23.66 -14.07 0.91
N SER A 151 -22.76 -13.28 1.48
CA SER A 151 -21.34 -13.62 1.57
C SER A 151 -21.05 -14.56 2.74
N PRO A 152 -20.21 -15.60 2.55
CA PRO A 152 -19.71 -16.40 3.66
C PRO A 152 -18.64 -15.66 4.49
N VAL A 153 -18.16 -14.51 4.02
CA VAL A 153 -17.16 -13.68 4.72
C VAL A 153 -17.81 -13.08 5.98
N LYS A 154 -17.22 -13.36 7.13
CA LYS A 154 -17.68 -12.84 8.42
C LYS A 154 -16.89 -11.64 8.90
N ASN A 155 -15.66 -11.48 8.40
CA ASN A 155 -14.76 -10.38 8.76
C ASN A 155 -14.09 -9.84 7.52
N CYS A 156 -14.22 -8.52 7.30
CA CYS A 156 -13.46 -7.77 6.32
C CYS A 156 -12.69 -6.66 7.04
N THR A 157 -11.39 -6.85 7.16
CA THR A 157 -10.49 -5.89 7.80
C THR A 157 -9.78 -5.07 6.74
N ILE A 158 -9.90 -3.76 6.84
CA ILE A 158 -9.08 -2.85 6.04
C ILE A 158 -7.79 -2.55 6.82
N ALA A 159 -6.67 -2.91 6.24
CA ALA A 159 -5.36 -2.63 6.81
C ALA A 159 -4.88 -1.25 6.33
N HIS A 160 -5.04 -0.23 7.17
CA HIS A 160 -4.58 1.12 6.87
C HIS A 160 -3.09 1.27 7.16
N PHE A 161 -2.33 1.85 6.25
CA PHE A 161 -0.88 2.02 6.40
C PHE A 161 -0.46 3.29 7.15
N ALA A 162 -1.39 3.91 7.88
CA ALA A 162 -1.09 5.03 8.77
C ALA A 162 0.07 4.71 9.73
N PHE A 163 0.08 3.49 10.32
CA PHE A 163 1.13 3.09 11.27
C PHE A 163 2.52 3.01 10.63
N PRO A 164 2.77 2.19 9.58
CA PRO A 164 4.09 2.15 8.96
C PRO A 164 4.52 3.51 8.39
N PHE A 165 3.61 4.32 7.87
CA PHE A 165 3.91 5.66 7.38
C PHE A 165 4.25 6.62 8.51
N ALA A 166 3.53 6.58 9.65
CA ALA A 166 3.82 7.42 10.79
C ALA A 166 5.18 7.07 11.41
N VAL A 167 5.54 5.79 11.49
CA VAL A 167 6.87 5.37 11.96
C VAL A 167 7.96 5.96 11.07
N GLN A 168 7.80 5.84 9.74
CA GLN A 168 8.78 6.38 8.81
C GLN A 168 8.84 7.92 8.84
N LEU A 169 7.68 8.59 8.93
CA LEU A 169 7.63 10.05 9.03
C LEU A 169 8.26 10.54 10.34
N LYS A 170 8.03 9.82 11.44
CA LYS A 170 8.69 10.11 12.71
C LYS A 170 10.21 9.99 12.61
N ASP A 171 10.75 8.96 11.94
CA ASP A 171 12.18 8.82 11.71
C ASP A 171 12.74 10.03 10.91
N LEU A 172 11.99 10.53 9.91
CA LEU A 172 12.38 11.75 9.17
C LEU A 172 12.37 13.01 10.05
N MET A 173 11.41 13.10 10.98
CA MET A 173 11.35 14.21 11.95
C MET A 173 12.49 14.12 12.97
N ASP A 174 12.71 12.95 13.55
CA ASP A 174 13.77 12.72 14.55
C ASP A 174 15.19 12.96 13.96
N SER A 175 15.36 12.72 12.67
CA SER A 175 16.61 13.03 11.95
C SER A 175 16.76 14.49 11.54
N GLY A 176 15.72 15.32 11.70
CA GLY A 176 15.68 16.71 11.26
C GLY A 176 15.49 16.90 9.75
N ALA A 177 15.26 15.83 8.99
CA ALA A 177 14.95 15.91 7.55
C ALA A 177 13.63 16.65 7.32
N ILE A 178 12.63 16.38 8.17
CA ILE A 178 11.36 17.11 8.25
C ILE A 178 11.30 17.81 9.61
N ARG A 179 10.98 19.10 9.62
CA ARG A 179 10.89 19.88 10.83
C ARG A 179 9.47 19.88 11.36
N HIS A 180 9.29 19.53 12.61
CA HIS A 180 7.97 19.44 13.26
C HIS A 180 7.14 20.72 13.09
N ASP A 181 7.75 21.89 13.34
CA ASP A 181 7.07 23.20 13.32
C ASP A 181 6.66 23.64 11.92
N ASN A 182 7.22 23.04 10.88
CA ASN A 182 6.98 23.39 9.49
C ASN A 182 6.25 22.29 8.71
N LEU A 183 5.88 21.19 9.38
CA LEU A 183 5.20 20.08 8.75
C LEU A 183 3.83 20.53 8.22
N MET A 184 3.60 20.27 6.95
CA MET A 184 2.31 20.43 6.29
C MET A 184 1.90 19.09 5.70
N LEU A 185 0.77 18.56 6.18
CA LEU A 185 0.17 17.32 5.64
C LEU A 185 -0.72 17.68 4.46
N ALA A 186 -0.68 16.89 3.41
CA ALA A 186 -1.39 17.18 2.18
C ALA A 186 -1.97 15.94 1.49
N HIS A 187 -3.07 16.15 0.79
CA HIS A 187 -3.63 15.24 -0.20
C HIS A 187 -3.07 15.56 -1.59
N ALA A 188 -2.82 14.55 -2.39
CA ALA A 188 -2.40 14.74 -3.77
C ALA A 188 -3.49 15.42 -4.63
N ASP A 189 -4.77 15.15 -4.31
CA ASP A 189 -5.94 15.79 -4.93
C ASP A 189 -7.21 15.60 -4.06
N ALA A 190 -8.34 16.15 -4.50
CA ALA A 190 -9.62 16.02 -3.81
C ALA A 190 -10.14 14.55 -3.73
N GLY A 191 -9.70 13.67 -4.62
CA GLY A 191 -10.02 12.24 -4.55
C GLY A 191 -9.31 11.56 -3.38
N SER A 192 -8.08 11.95 -3.07
CA SER A 192 -7.30 11.41 -1.94
C SER A 192 -7.94 11.73 -0.59
N THR A 193 -8.65 12.85 -0.47
CA THR A 193 -9.37 13.24 0.75
C THR A 193 -10.34 12.17 1.22
N LYS A 194 -11.03 11.50 0.28
CA LYS A 194 -11.95 10.40 0.61
C LYS A 194 -11.25 9.10 1.03
N ARG A 195 -9.98 8.96 0.69
CA ARG A 195 -9.17 7.76 0.96
C ARG A 195 -8.47 7.81 2.30
N ILE A 196 -8.07 9.01 2.75
CA ILE A 196 -7.44 9.21 4.06
C ILE A 196 -8.52 9.22 5.15
N SER A 197 -8.76 8.07 5.75
CA SER A 197 -9.82 7.90 6.75
C SER A 197 -9.53 8.66 8.04
N ARG A 198 -10.59 8.86 8.86
CA ARG A 198 -10.46 9.37 10.23
C ARG A 198 -9.44 8.56 11.03
N SER A 199 -9.48 7.24 10.90
CA SER A 199 -8.58 6.33 11.64
C SER A 199 -7.14 6.47 11.20
N PHE A 200 -6.90 6.68 9.91
CA PHE A 200 -5.56 7.02 9.41
C PHE A 200 -5.05 8.29 10.10
N ARG A 201 -5.83 9.37 10.12
CA ARG A 201 -5.45 10.62 10.78
C ARG A 201 -5.23 10.44 12.28
N ALA A 202 -6.14 9.74 12.97
CA ALA A 202 -6.02 9.48 14.40
C ALA A 202 -4.74 8.70 14.77
N CYS A 203 -4.42 7.66 13.97
CA CYS A 203 -3.19 6.89 14.14
C CYS A 203 -1.94 7.76 13.90
N LEU A 204 -1.94 8.51 12.79
CA LEU A 204 -0.83 9.40 12.43
C LEU A 204 -0.59 10.46 13.51
N TYR A 205 -1.64 11.17 13.95
CA TYR A 205 -1.53 12.21 14.96
C TYR A 205 -1.06 11.66 16.32
N GLY A 206 -1.59 10.50 16.73
CA GLY A 206 -1.19 9.86 17.98
C GLY A 206 0.28 9.43 17.99
N LEU A 207 0.81 8.95 16.86
CA LEU A 207 2.21 8.52 16.76
C LEU A 207 3.18 9.69 16.60
N LEU A 208 2.76 10.75 15.93
CA LEU A 208 3.59 11.95 15.71
C LEU A 208 3.54 12.95 16.87
N GLY A 209 2.69 12.71 17.87
CA GLY A 209 2.57 13.61 19.02
C GLY A 209 1.86 14.91 18.71
N PHE A 210 0.77 14.88 17.93
CA PHE A 210 -0.11 16.03 17.63
C PHE A 210 -1.42 15.96 18.45
N PRO A 211 -1.40 16.22 19.77
CA PRO A 211 -2.58 16.05 20.62
C PRO A 211 -3.70 17.05 20.28
N ASP A 212 -3.34 18.21 19.73
CA ASP A 212 -4.28 19.30 19.41
C ASP A 212 -4.96 19.17 18.05
N ARG A 213 -4.52 18.21 17.21
CA ARG A 213 -5.16 17.96 15.92
C ARG A 213 -6.38 17.05 16.08
N ASN A 214 -7.51 17.52 15.55
CA ASN A 214 -8.76 16.75 15.55
C ASN A 214 -8.80 15.81 14.35
N PRO A 215 -8.80 14.48 14.52
CA PRO A 215 -8.86 13.55 13.39
C PRO A 215 -10.21 13.54 12.66
N ASP A 216 -11.25 14.12 13.26
CA ASP A 216 -12.57 14.28 12.64
C ASP A 216 -12.59 15.44 11.62
N GLU A 217 -11.65 16.36 11.72
CA GLU A 217 -11.49 17.47 10.79
C GLU A 217 -10.39 17.16 9.79
N ASP A 218 -10.69 17.35 8.51
CA ASP A 218 -9.70 17.24 7.43
C ASP A 218 -9.18 18.64 7.08
N ASP A 219 -8.18 19.07 7.85
CA ASP A 219 -7.47 20.35 7.67
C ASP A 219 -6.23 20.23 6.75
N TRP A 220 -6.05 19.09 6.10
CA TRP A 220 -4.92 18.87 5.23
C TRP A 220 -5.02 19.72 3.97
N ALA A 221 -3.88 20.26 3.58
CA ALA A 221 -3.78 20.96 2.30
C ALA A 221 -4.00 19.98 1.14
N GLN A 222 -4.45 20.50 -0.01
CA GLN A 222 -4.69 19.64 -1.17
C GLN A 222 -4.24 20.27 -2.48
N GLY A 223 -3.76 19.42 -3.38
CA GLY A 223 -3.48 19.80 -4.76
C GLY A 223 -4.78 20.05 -5.53
N LEU A 224 -4.85 21.18 -6.20
CA LEU A 224 -5.98 21.55 -7.06
C LEU A 224 -5.64 21.15 -8.50
N LYS A 225 -6.39 20.21 -9.04
CA LYS A 225 -6.18 19.65 -10.38
C LYS A 225 -7.33 20.00 -11.31
N ASP A 226 -7.01 20.24 -12.56
CA ASP A 226 -7.98 20.27 -13.64
C ASP A 226 -7.70 19.13 -14.61
N ARG A 227 -8.76 18.43 -14.97
CA ARG A 227 -8.70 17.35 -15.94
C ARG A 227 -9.24 17.85 -17.27
N ASP A 228 -8.36 18.02 -18.24
CA ASP A 228 -8.75 18.28 -19.61
C ASP A 228 -9.64 17.12 -20.12
N LYS A 229 -10.89 17.42 -20.41
CA LYS A 229 -11.88 16.41 -20.85
C LYS A 229 -11.54 15.78 -22.19
N ALA A 230 -10.86 16.51 -23.08
CA ALA A 230 -10.51 16.06 -24.42
C ALA A 230 -9.25 15.18 -24.42
N THR A 231 -8.19 15.64 -23.74
CA THR A 231 -6.89 14.94 -23.70
C THR A 231 -6.74 13.99 -22.52
N ARG A 232 -7.66 14.02 -21.54
CA ARG A 232 -7.60 13.31 -20.25
C ARG A 232 -6.34 13.61 -19.45
N LYS A 233 -5.57 14.62 -19.83
CA LYS A 233 -4.39 15.04 -19.07
C LYS A 233 -4.82 15.84 -17.85
N THR A 234 -4.19 15.54 -16.73
CA THR A 234 -4.38 16.27 -15.47
C THR A 234 -3.26 17.30 -15.34
N LYS A 235 -3.58 18.55 -15.01
CA LYS A 235 -2.61 19.60 -14.68
C LYS A 235 -2.88 20.12 -13.30
N VAL A 236 -1.81 20.35 -12.53
CA VAL A 236 -1.90 21.06 -11.25
C VAL A 236 -2.17 22.53 -11.56
N LYS A 237 -3.25 23.09 -10.98
CA LYS A 237 -3.64 24.49 -11.13
C LYS A 237 -3.38 25.33 -9.87
N GLY A 238 -3.17 24.67 -8.73
CA GLY A 238 -3.00 25.35 -7.47
C GLY A 238 -2.81 24.38 -6.30
N PHE A 239 -2.70 24.97 -5.15
CA PHE A 239 -2.62 24.27 -3.86
C PHE A 239 -3.45 25.07 -2.84
N SER A 240 -4.13 24.40 -1.92
CA SER A 240 -5.11 25.05 -1.04
C SER A 240 -4.51 25.85 0.12
N ALA A 241 -3.18 25.80 0.30
CA ALA A 241 -2.47 26.46 1.39
C ALA A 241 -1.14 27.09 0.93
N ASP A 242 -0.57 27.98 1.74
CA ASP A 242 0.77 28.54 1.49
C ASP A 242 1.84 27.53 1.91
N ALA A 243 2.62 27.08 0.94
CA ALA A 243 3.70 26.12 1.12
C ALA A 243 5.06 26.76 1.44
N THR A 244 5.16 28.09 1.53
CA THR A 244 6.42 28.82 1.72
C THR A 244 7.14 28.35 3.00
N GLY A 245 8.36 27.84 2.85
CA GLY A 245 9.20 27.33 3.94
C GLY A 245 8.71 26.03 4.60
N LYS A 246 7.61 25.46 4.13
CA LYS A 246 7.01 24.24 4.70
C LYS A 246 7.71 22.96 4.22
N ASP A 247 7.64 21.94 5.06
CA ASP A 247 7.92 20.55 4.74
C ASP A 247 6.61 19.88 4.40
N VAL A 248 6.33 19.72 3.11
CA VAL A 248 5.05 19.20 2.63
C VAL A 248 5.15 17.67 2.52
N VAL A 249 4.29 16.97 3.24
CA VAL A 249 4.17 15.51 3.20
C VAL A 249 2.83 15.15 2.57
N ILE A 250 2.89 14.51 1.42
CA ILE A 250 1.75 14.11 0.61
C ILE A 250 1.48 12.62 0.84
N PHE A 251 0.20 12.26 1.04
CA PHE A 251 -0.23 10.87 1.09
C PHE A 251 -1.11 10.52 -0.11
N GLU A 252 -0.86 9.35 -0.68
CA GLU A 252 -1.57 8.83 -1.86
C GLU A 252 -1.74 7.31 -1.75
N ASP A 253 -2.73 6.75 -2.43
CA ASP A 253 -2.93 5.30 -2.47
C ASP A 253 -1.94 4.61 -3.41
N MET A 254 -1.63 5.21 -4.55
CA MET A 254 -0.71 4.59 -5.50
C MET A 254 0.01 5.59 -6.40
N ILE A 255 1.20 5.20 -6.81
CA ILE A 255 1.94 5.86 -7.90
C ILE A 255 1.81 4.99 -9.15
N ALA A 256 1.05 5.46 -10.14
CA ALA A 256 1.01 4.81 -11.46
C ALA A 256 2.26 5.21 -12.28
N SER A 257 2.19 6.25 -13.10
CA SER A 257 3.36 6.73 -13.88
C SER A 257 4.21 7.78 -13.16
N GLY A 258 3.78 8.26 -12.00
CA GLY A 258 4.47 9.30 -11.24
C GLY A 258 4.30 10.73 -11.76
N GLY A 259 3.74 10.92 -12.97
CA GLY A 259 3.65 12.25 -13.58
C GLY A 259 2.95 13.29 -12.71
N THR A 260 1.79 12.95 -12.18
CA THR A 260 1.01 13.87 -11.32
C THR A 260 1.74 14.24 -10.03
N ALA A 261 2.43 13.28 -9.42
CA ALA A 261 3.22 13.53 -8.20
C ALA A 261 4.41 14.46 -8.49
N CYS A 262 5.10 14.25 -9.60
CA CYS A 262 6.21 15.11 -10.04
C CYS A 262 5.74 16.53 -10.36
N ASP A 263 4.60 16.68 -11.05
CA ASP A 263 4.03 17.98 -11.38
C ASP A 263 3.62 18.75 -10.12
N LEU A 264 3.01 18.06 -9.14
CA LEU A 264 2.64 18.66 -7.87
C LEU A 264 3.87 19.09 -7.07
N ALA A 265 4.90 18.23 -7.02
CA ALA A 265 6.15 18.58 -6.33
C ALA A 265 6.84 19.78 -6.97
N ALA A 266 6.93 19.82 -8.28
CA ALA A 266 7.47 20.99 -9.00
C ALA A 266 6.70 22.26 -8.69
N PHE A 267 5.36 22.20 -8.69
CA PHE A 267 4.51 23.31 -8.33
C PHE A 267 4.76 23.81 -6.89
N LEU A 268 4.79 22.88 -5.91
CA LEU A 268 5.06 23.20 -4.50
C LEU A 268 6.44 23.85 -4.30
N LYS A 269 7.46 23.36 -5.03
CA LYS A 269 8.78 23.99 -5.00
C LYS A 269 8.76 25.43 -5.56
N THR A 270 7.96 25.70 -6.59
CA THR A 270 7.78 27.09 -7.08
C THR A 270 7.08 28.00 -6.07
N MET A 271 6.24 27.42 -5.19
CA MET A 271 5.61 28.11 -4.05
C MET A 271 6.55 28.29 -2.85
N GLY A 272 7.81 27.85 -2.96
CA GLY A 272 8.78 27.99 -1.89
C GLY A 272 8.78 26.88 -0.83
N ALA A 273 8.18 25.71 -1.11
CA ALA A 273 8.26 24.57 -0.21
C ALA A 273 9.72 24.16 0.03
N ARG A 274 10.11 23.97 1.31
CA ARG A 274 11.46 23.55 1.69
C ARG A 274 11.71 22.12 1.25
N SER A 275 10.80 21.24 1.55
CA SER A 275 10.85 19.84 1.12
C SER A 275 9.47 19.34 0.68
N VAL A 276 9.46 18.35 -0.22
CA VAL A 276 8.25 17.66 -0.67
C VAL A 276 8.50 16.17 -0.61
N VAL A 277 7.80 15.49 0.28
CA VAL A 277 7.89 14.04 0.49
C VAL A 277 6.56 13.40 0.16
N LEU A 278 6.58 12.27 -0.55
CA LEU A 278 5.40 11.53 -0.93
C LEU A 278 5.40 10.15 -0.25
N PHE A 279 4.30 9.82 0.42
CA PHE A 279 4.00 8.48 0.87
C PHE A 279 2.89 7.89 0.00
N ALA A 280 3.13 6.76 -0.62
CA ALA A 280 2.14 6.05 -1.40
C ALA A 280 2.10 4.58 -1.00
N THR A 281 0.89 4.04 -0.88
CA THR A 281 0.73 2.63 -0.54
C THR A 281 1.41 1.74 -1.58
N THR A 282 1.12 1.95 -2.85
CA THR A 282 1.62 1.08 -3.92
C THR A 282 2.35 1.86 -5.00
N GLY A 283 3.59 1.48 -5.27
CA GLY A 283 4.33 1.95 -6.43
C GLY A 283 4.13 1.01 -7.61
N LEU A 284 3.26 1.34 -8.56
CA LEU A 284 3.03 0.52 -9.75
C LEU A 284 4.09 0.76 -10.83
N PHE A 285 4.57 1.99 -10.94
CA PHE A 285 5.55 2.46 -11.92
C PHE A 285 5.25 2.04 -13.36
N THR A 286 3.98 2.23 -13.76
CA THR A 286 3.51 1.91 -15.10
C THR A 286 4.10 2.86 -16.13
N THR A 287 4.32 2.36 -17.33
CA THR A 287 4.85 3.12 -18.47
C THR A 287 3.88 3.10 -19.65
N ASP A 288 3.99 4.04 -20.55
CA ASP A 288 3.18 4.12 -21.76
C ASP A 288 4.02 3.64 -22.95
N GLU A 289 3.99 2.34 -23.22
CA GLU A 289 4.70 1.73 -24.36
C GLU A 289 4.30 2.34 -25.71
N LYS A 290 3.06 2.83 -25.85
CA LYS A 290 2.58 3.48 -27.06
C LYS A 290 3.30 4.81 -27.34
N LYS A 291 3.85 5.42 -26.30
CA LYS A 291 4.70 6.62 -26.40
C LYS A 291 6.18 6.30 -26.45
N GLY A 292 6.56 5.02 -26.52
CA GLY A 292 7.96 4.59 -26.56
C GLY A 292 8.68 4.77 -25.22
N GLU A 293 7.96 4.84 -24.10
CA GLU A 293 8.58 4.90 -22.78
C GLU A 293 9.33 3.59 -22.47
N THR A 294 10.52 3.69 -21.87
CA THR A 294 11.23 2.53 -21.34
C THR A 294 10.51 2.00 -20.10
N LEU A 295 10.72 0.73 -19.76
CA LEU A 295 10.11 0.11 -18.60
C LEU A 295 10.43 0.82 -17.28
N THR A 296 11.57 1.48 -17.20
CA THR A 296 12.03 2.23 -16.00
C THR A 296 11.69 3.72 -16.04
N ALA A 297 11.01 4.18 -17.10
CA ALA A 297 10.74 5.61 -17.32
C ALA A 297 10.00 6.29 -16.15
N SER A 298 9.11 5.57 -15.47
CA SER A 298 8.40 6.12 -14.30
C SER A 298 9.33 6.32 -13.11
N VAL A 299 10.23 5.37 -12.83
CA VAL A 299 11.25 5.50 -11.78
C VAL A 299 12.21 6.64 -12.11
N GLU A 300 12.74 6.67 -13.34
CA GLU A 300 13.63 7.72 -13.80
C GLU A 300 12.98 9.12 -13.78
N ARG A 301 11.68 9.21 -14.05
CA ARG A 301 10.91 10.46 -13.95
C ARG A 301 10.89 10.98 -12.52
N ILE A 302 10.68 10.09 -11.55
CA ILE A 302 10.70 10.43 -10.13
C ILE A 302 12.10 10.85 -9.70
N ASP A 303 13.14 10.13 -10.09
CA ASP A 303 14.53 10.46 -9.74
C ASP A 303 14.98 11.82 -10.28
N ARG A 304 14.44 12.24 -11.43
CA ARG A 304 14.73 13.56 -12.03
C ARG A 304 13.78 14.66 -11.54
N SER A 305 12.78 14.33 -10.71
CA SER A 305 11.80 15.28 -10.23
C SER A 305 12.35 16.13 -9.07
N THR A 306 11.51 17.03 -8.60
CA THR A 306 11.79 17.84 -7.40
C THR A 306 11.27 17.23 -6.11
N LEU A 307 10.84 15.97 -6.12
CA LEU A 307 10.53 15.21 -4.92
C LEU A 307 11.82 14.95 -4.14
N ASP A 308 11.81 15.24 -2.85
CA ASP A 308 12.98 15.00 -1.98
C ASP A 308 13.05 13.53 -1.53
N ALA A 309 11.90 12.88 -1.34
CA ALA A 309 11.81 11.45 -1.08
C ALA A 309 10.41 10.91 -1.45
N VAL A 310 10.35 9.64 -1.83
CA VAL A 310 9.14 8.89 -2.10
C VAL A 310 9.19 7.60 -1.31
N PHE A 311 8.20 7.35 -0.47
CA PHE A 311 8.05 6.13 0.29
C PHE A 311 6.90 5.31 -0.27
N ILE A 312 7.18 4.09 -0.68
CA ILE A 312 6.18 3.10 -1.11
C ILE A 312 6.24 1.90 -0.18
N THR A 313 5.23 1.04 -0.22
CA THR A 313 5.29 -0.24 0.47
C THR A 313 5.60 -1.38 -0.50
N ASP A 314 5.94 -2.54 0.05
CA ASP A 314 6.17 -3.77 -0.71
C ASP A 314 4.88 -4.57 -1.01
N THR A 315 3.73 -3.89 -1.05
CA THR A 315 2.43 -4.46 -1.47
C THR A 315 2.46 -5.02 -2.89
N TYR A 316 3.29 -4.45 -3.76
CA TYR A 316 3.47 -4.86 -5.15
C TYR A 316 4.89 -5.34 -5.40
N SER A 317 5.06 -6.61 -5.76
CA SER A 317 6.38 -7.21 -5.96
C SER A 317 6.89 -7.03 -7.38
N HIS A 318 7.66 -5.96 -7.61
CA HIS A 318 8.40 -5.78 -8.87
C HIS A 318 9.47 -6.87 -9.07
N ARG A 319 10.08 -7.37 -8.00
CA ARG A 319 11.08 -8.44 -8.06
C ARG A 319 10.55 -9.68 -8.77
N LEU A 320 9.29 -10.03 -8.53
CA LEU A 320 8.65 -11.20 -9.11
C LEU A 320 7.98 -10.94 -10.46
N THR A 321 7.68 -9.69 -10.79
CA THR A 321 6.95 -9.31 -11.99
C THR A 321 7.82 -8.68 -13.07
N ASP A 322 8.69 -7.75 -12.71
CA ASP A 322 9.72 -7.18 -13.60
C ASP A 322 10.98 -6.79 -12.81
N PRO A 323 12.00 -7.66 -12.80
CA PRO A 323 13.23 -7.42 -12.06
C PRO A 323 13.98 -6.14 -12.48
N ARG A 324 13.74 -5.60 -13.70
CA ARG A 324 14.37 -4.35 -14.14
C ARG A 324 13.81 -3.15 -13.41
N ILE A 325 12.49 -3.10 -13.18
CA ILE A 325 11.85 -2.07 -12.37
C ILE A 325 12.32 -2.20 -10.92
N HIS A 326 12.37 -3.41 -10.38
CA HIS A 326 12.89 -3.67 -9.04
C HIS A 326 14.31 -3.11 -8.86
N THR A 327 15.22 -3.45 -9.78
CA THR A 327 16.59 -2.94 -9.74
C THR A 327 16.67 -1.42 -9.85
N ALA A 328 15.79 -0.80 -10.65
CA ALA A 328 15.72 0.66 -10.75
C ALA A 328 15.26 1.29 -9.43
N ILE A 329 14.26 0.71 -8.76
CA ILE A 329 13.80 1.16 -7.44
C ILE A 329 14.92 1.05 -6.40
N GLU A 330 15.63 -0.09 -6.35
CA GLU A 330 16.74 -0.29 -5.40
C GLU A 330 17.90 0.69 -5.59
N ARG A 331 18.10 1.17 -6.81
CA ARG A 331 19.15 2.15 -7.15
C ARG A 331 18.69 3.60 -7.06
N SER A 332 17.39 3.83 -6.92
CA SER A 332 16.83 5.17 -6.83
C SER A 332 17.34 5.89 -5.57
N PRO A 333 17.84 7.12 -5.69
CA PRO A 333 18.17 7.94 -4.53
C PRO A 333 16.92 8.55 -3.86
N VAL A 334 15.76 8.49 -4.51
CA VAL A 334 14.53 9.17 -4.10
C VAL A 334 13.48 8.18 -3.61
N ILE A 335 13.40 6.97 -4.18
CA ILE A 335 12.37 5.99 -3.87
C ILE A 335 12.86 5.02 -2.78
N HIS A 336 12.06 4.87 -1.72
CA HIS A 336 12.33 4.00 -0.59
C HIS A 336 11.16 3.07 -0.35
N THR A 337 11.45 1.80 -0.07
CA THR A 337 10.41 0.78 0.20
C THR A 337 10.28 0.54 1.70
N ILE A 338 9.05 0.61 2.20
CA ILE A 338 8.67 0.26 3.58
C ILE A 338 8.17 -1.18 3.58
N ALA A 339 8.81 -2.05 4.36
CA ALA A 339 8.36 -3.43 4.55
C ALA A 339 7.11 -3.47 5.45
N ILE A 340 6.07 -4.16 5.00
CA ILE A 340 4.80 -4.27 5.72
C ILE A 340 4.50 -5.67 6.25
N GLY A 341 5.42 -6.62 6.05
CA GLY A 341 5.22 -8.02 6.45
C GLY A 341 4.88 -8.19 7.92
N ALA A 342 5.65 -7.55 8.82
CA ALA A 342 5.40 -7.59 10.25
C ALA A 342 4.07 -6.91 10.65
N TYR A 343 3.69 -5.83 9.98
CA TYR A 343 2.42 -5.14 10.19
C TYR A 343 1.23 -6.03 9.81
N LEU A 344 1.24 -6.63 8.63
CA LEU A 344 0.20 -7.56 8.20
C LEU A 344 0.15 -8.81 9.09
N ALA A 345 1.30 -9.31 9.53
CA ALA A 345 1.37 -10.42 10.47
C ALA A 345 0.65 -10.11 11.80
N ALA A 346 0.78 -8.89 12.32
CA ALA A 346 0.07 -8.47 13.53
C ALA A 346 -1.46 -8.50 13.34
N ILE A 347 -1.95 -8.01 12.21
CA ILE A 347 -3.38 -8.04 11.86
C ILE A 347 -3.87 -9.49 11.73
N ILE A 348 -3.14 -10.33 11.01
CA ILE A 348 -3.48 -11.75 10.84
C ILE A 348 -3.50 -12.47 12.19
N ARG A 349 -2.53 -12.18 13.08
CA ARG A 349 -2.49 -12.75 14.43
C ARG A 349 -3.72 -12.36 15.24
N ALA A 350 -4.13 -11.10 15.20
CA ALA A 350 -5.33 -10.62 15.88
C ALA A 350 -6.59 -11.36 15.41
N LEU A 351 -6.75 -11.49 14.09
CA LEU A 351 -7.87 -12.22 13.49
C LEU A 351 -7.85 -13.73 13.79
N HIS A 352 -6.67 -14.33 13.88
CA HIS A 352 -6.50 -15.74 14.20
C HIS A 352 -6.83 -16.05 15.66
N LEU A 353 -6.44 -15.18 16.58
CA LEU A 353 -6.70 -15.34 18.01
C LEU A 353 -8.16 -15.04 18.37
N GLU A 354 -8.98 -14.55 17.43
CA GLU A 354 -10.36 -14.13 17.71
C GLU A 354 -10.42 -13.24 18.96
N VAL A 355 -9.47 -12.32 19.09
CA VAL A 355 -9.51 -11.29 20.12
C VAL A 355 -10.83 -10.57 19.94
N SER A 356 -11.75 -10.80 20.85
CA SER A 356 -13.20 -10.60 20.82
C SER A 356 -13.72 -9.75 19.66
N GLY A 357 -14.74 -10.25 18.94
CA GLY A 357 -15.18 -9.77 17.63
C GLY A 357 -15.35 -8.27 17.43
N ASP A 358 -15.52 -7.51 18.49
CA ASP A 358 -15.59 -6.04 18.46
C ASP A 358 -14.21 -5.39 18.35
N THR A 359 -13.14 -6.06 18.84
CA THR A 359 -11.79 -5.49 18.86
C THR A 359 -10.96 -5.75 17.61
N ALA A 360 -11.20 -6.83 16.88
CA ALA A 360 -10.47 -7.13 15.62
C ALA A 360 -11.04 -6.38 14.42
N THR A 361 -12.24 -5.81 14.53
CA THR A 361 -12.92 -5.03 13.50
C THR A 361 -12.88 -3.53 13.76
N ASP A 362 -12.59 -3.12 14.99
CA ASP A 362 -12.41 -1.73 15.35
C ASP A 362 -10.98 -1.28 14.97
N GLU A 363 -10.89 -0.26 14.14
CA GLU A 363 -9.64 0.39 13.73
C GLU A 363 -8.78 0.81 14.93
N ASN A 364 -9.41 1.14 16.07
CA ASN A 364 -8.75 1.44 17.35
C ASN A 364 -8.02 0.23 17.94
N SER A 365 -8.49 -0.98 17.67
CA SER A 365 -7.90 -2.20 18.24
C SER A 365 -6.71 -2.71 17.49
N VAL A 366 -6.72 -2.62 16.15
CA VAL A 366 -5.50 -2.80 15.36
C VAL A 366 -4.45 -1.78 15.79
N SER A 367 -4.83 -0.53 15.97
CA SER A 367 -3.96 0.52 16.53
C SER A 367 -3.51 0.25 17.97
N ALA A 368 -4.33 -0.42 18.81
CA ALA A 368 -3.94 -0.81 20.16
C ALA A 368 -2.97 -2.00 20.18
N ILE A 369 -3.18 -2.99 19.31
CA ILE A 369 -2.25 -4.12 19.12
C ILE A 369 -0.91 -3.61 18.60
N LEU A 370 -0.95 -2.69 17.62
CA LEU A 370 0.25 -2.11 17.04
C LEU A 370 0.98 -1.16 18.00
N ARG A 371 0.27 -0.44 18.88
CA ARG A 371 0.88 0.35 19.97
C ARG A 371 1.61 -0.51 21.00
N GLY A 372 1.17 -1.75 21.20
CA GLY A 372 1.86 -2.74 22.03
C GLY A 372 3.07 -3.40 21.36
N MET A 373 3.25 -3.21 20.06
CA MET A 373 4.44 -3.68 19.33
C MET A 373 5.54 -2.64 19.45
N HIS A 374 6.67 -3.01 20.04
CA HIS A 374 7.84 -2.13 20.11
C HIS A 374 8.26 -1.75 18.66
N PRO A 375 8.64 -0.49 18.38
CA PRO A 375 9.10 -0.07 17.04
C PRO A 375 10.19 -0.99 16.44
N ASP A 376 11.03 -1.57 17.27
CA ASP A 376 12.06 -2.53 16.85
C ASP A 376 11.51 -3.87 16.36
N GLN A 377 10.28 -4.25 16.72
CA GLN A 377 9.66 -5.49 16.24
C GLN A 377 9.03 -5.34 14.84
N THR A 378 8.87 -4.10 14.37
CA THR A 378 8.41 -3.79 13.03
C THR A 378 9.56 -3.65 12.02
N ARG A 379 10.82 -3.84 12.46
CA ARG A 379 12.04 -3.64 11.66
C ARG A 379 12.88 -4.90 11.40
N PRO A 380 12.36 -6.05 10.96
CA PRO A 380 13.26 -7.11 10.50
C PRO A 380 13.78 -6.74 9.11
N GLY A 381 15.03 -6.34 9.05
CA GLY A 381 15.82 -6.26 7.81
C GLY A 381 15.88 -4.93 7.09
N GLN A 382 15.27 -3.87 7.58
CA GLN A 382 15.45 -2.54 6.99
C GLN A 382 16.84 -1.97 7.34
N ARG A 383 17.80 -2.16 6.44
CA ARG A 383 18.85 -1.16 6.24
C ARG A 383 18.16 0.04 5.56
N ILE A 384 17.55 0.93 6.35
CA ILE A 384 17.34 2.29 5.89
C ILE A 384 18.75 2.80 5.59
N ALA A 385 19.06 2.97 4.31
CA ALA A 385 20.28 3.63 3.95
C ALA A 385 20.23 5.01 4.62
N ARG A 386 21.08 5.27 5.63
CA ARG A 386 21.25 6.57 6.30
C ARG A 386 21.59 7.72 5.33
N ALA A 387 21.60 7.44 4.02
CA ALA A 387 21.92 8.35 2.94
C ALA A 387 20.74 9.13 2.37
N ALA A 388 19.49 8.84 2.76
CA ALA A 388 18.31 9.48 2.18
C ALA A 388 17.74 10.66 3.01
N VAL A 389 18.56 11.23 3.89
CA VAL A 389 18.24 12.51 4.51
C VAL A 389 18.58 13.60 3.50
N PRO A 390 17.63 14.46 3.08
CA PRO A 390 17.96 15.62 2.26
C PRO A 390 19.06 16.40 2.97
N LYS A 391 20.24 16.52 2.37
CA LYS A 391 21.31 17.31 2.97
C LYS A 391 20.83 18.76 3.04
N PRO A 392 20.79 19.41 4.22
CA PRO A 392 20.48 20.81 4.30
C PRO A 392 21.56 21.58 3.53
N GLY A 393 21.17 22.24 2.42
CA GLY A 393 22.03 23.22 1.74
C GLY A 393 22.77 22.71 0.51
N ASN A 394 22.10 22.08 -0.45
CA ASN A 394 22.58 22.14 -1.81
C ASN A 394 21.94 23.39 -2.46
N PRO A 395 22.68 24.51 -2.70
CA PRO A 395 22.10 25.64 -3.39
C PRO A 395 21.78 25.19 -4.82
N LEU A 396 20.51 25.33 -5.17
CA LEU A 396 19.99 25.15 -6.52
C LEU A 396 20.95 25.80 -7.52
N SER A 397 21.40 25.02 -8.51
CA SER A 397 22.01 25.56 -9.71
C SER A 397 21.03 26.56 -10.31
N THR A 398 21.41 27.83 -10.25
CA THR A 398 20.74 28.93 -10.95
C THR A 398 20.60 28.56 -12.42
N PRO A 399 19.42 28.72 -13.02
CA PRO A 399 19.28 28.59 -14.46
C PRO A 399 20.19 29.64 -15.12
N ALA A 400 21.02 29.18 -16.05
CA ALA A 400 21.88 30.05 -16.83
C ALA A 400 21.00 31.09 -17.53
N THR A 401 21.20 32.36 -17.13
CA THR A 401 20.69 33.54 -17.84
C THR A 401 21.33 33.53 -19.23
N THR A 402 20.54 33.20 -20.26
CA THR A 402 20.90 33.49 -21.62
C THR A 402 20.86 35.00 -21.80
N ALA A 403 22.03 35.62 -21.93
CA ALA A 403 22.18 37.00 -22.35
C ALA A 403 21.64 37.16 -23.78
N PRO A 404 21.00 38.28 -24.13
CA PRO A 404 20.59 38.53 -25.49
C PRO A 404 21.84 38.85 -26.34
N VAL A 405 21.96 38.15 -27.46
CA VAL A 405 22.89 38.51 -28.53
C VAL A 405 22.30 39.70 -29.26
N VAL A 406 23.07 40.77 -29.33
CA VAL A 406 22.82 41.96 -30.13
C VAL A 406 22.93 41.59 -31.62
#